data_7f5b72bc4b5a488a382d9802a468f0db
#
_entry.id   7f5b72bc4b5a488a382d9802a468f0db
#
_cell.length_a   1.000
_cell.length_b   1.000
_cell.length_c   1.000
_cell.angle_alpha   90.00
_cell.angle_beta   90.00
_cell.angle_gamma   90.00
#
_symmetry.space_group_name_H-M   'P 1'
#
loop_
_entity.id
_entity.type
_entity.pdbx_description
1 polymer ?
#
loop_
_entity_poly.entity_id
_entity_poly.type
_entity_poly.pdbx_seq_one_letter_code
_entity_poly.pdbx_strand_id
1 'polypeptide(L)'
;MRRIIIPILFHWSLFGQVTLLDELQQPKTQRTVVVQDIFKGTRVVNLQSVEMVPYQVLQFMISHRFGAINKGFYTLFGLDEAEIRFDFQYGLNHKVSVGIGRDSYQKTYESFVKVRLKNQSRGNNYFPFAMVYYSAVFTNTEETGPTMKSHFNNRLSFVNQFIIGRKLSENFSFEIVPTFVHRNFVIHPKDNHDTFAIGLGSKIRLNQWVTLNSEYCFRVGEYSELFNNSFSLGFDIETGGHVFQIHLTNSQGMFERAFISETRGDWNTGDIYLGFNLSRPFQMKKSPIN
;
A
#
# COMPACT_ATOMS: atom_id res chain seq x y z
N MET A 1 43.69 -19.34 -82.39
CA MET A 1 42.40 -19.71 -81.75
C MET A 1 42.49 -19.49 -80.26
N ARG A 2 41.97 -18.37 -79.74
CA ARG A 2 41.90 -18.03 -78.27
C ARG A 2 40.49 -18.34 -77.77
N ARG A 3 40.39 -19.27 -76.86
CA ARG A 3 39.13 -19.55 -76.14
C ARG A 3 39.06 -18.66 -74.93
N ILE A 4 38.01 -17.84 -74.88
CA ILE A 4 37.64 -16.98 -73.71
C ILE A 4 36.81 -17.86 -72.82
N ILE A 5 37.27 -18.04 -71.57
CA ILE A 5 36.49 -18.63 -70.45
C ILE A 5 36.03 -17.49 -69.62
N ILE A 6 34.71 -17.26 -69.64
CA ILE A 6 34.04 -16.30 -68.70
C ILE A 6 33.62 -17.07 -67.42
N PRO A 7 34.02 -16.66 -66.22
CA PRO A 7 33.65 -17.37 -65.03
C PRO A 7 32.22 -16.98 -64.60
N ILE A 8 31.39 -18.00 -64.45
CA ILE A 8 30.09 -17.91 -63.82
C ILE A 8 30.34 -17.97 -62.29
N LEU A 9 30.49 -16.82 -61.67
CA LEU A 9 30.52 -16.68 -60.17
C LEU A 9 29.80 -15.41 -59.74
N PHE A 10 28.46 -15.39 -59.87
CA PHE A 10 27.71 -14.29 -59.24
C PHE A 10 26.24 -14.63 -59.14
N HIS A 11 25.86 -15.62 -58.33
CA HIS A 11 24.41 -15.81 -58.02
C HIS A 11 24.08 -16.40 -56.65
N TRP A 12 24.99 -16.41 -55.66
CA TRP A 12 24.65 -16.98 -54.34
C TRP A 12 24.57 -15.99 -53.18
N SER A 13 24.75 -14.71 -53.43
CA SER A 13 24.71 -13.69 -52.33
C SER A 13 23.36 -12.99 -52.11
N LEU A 14 22.34 -13.28 -52.93
CA LEU A 14 21.04 -12.61 -52.83
C LEU A 14 20.02 -13.34 -51.92
N PHE A 15 20.22 -14.63 -51.66
CA PHE A 15 19.28 -15.38 -50.80
C PHE A 15 19.47 -15.12 -49.28
N GLY A 16 20.66 -14.69 -48.86
CA GLY A 16 20.94 -14.41 -47.42
C GLY A 16 20.40 -13.08 -46.92
N GLN A 17 20.16 -12.12 -47.83
CA GLN A 17 19.67 -10.79 -47.41
C GLN A 17 18.13 -10.75 -47.24
N VAL A 18 17.41 -11.61 -47.95
CA VAL A 18 15.93 -11.67 -47.84
C VAL A 18 15.52 -12.25 -46.49
N THR A 19 16.22 -13.27 -45.99
CA THR A 19 15.93 -13.87 -44.66
C THR A 19 16.24 -12.93 -43.49
N LEU A 20 17.26 -12.07 -43.61
CA LEU A 20 17.61 -11.12 -42.56
C LEU A 20 16.61 -9.95 -42.49
N LEU A 21 16.09 -9.53 -43.66
CA LEU A 21 15.04 -8.50 -43.74
C LEU A 21 13.69 -9.02 -43.24
N ASP A 22 13.33 -10.27 -43.49
CA ASP A 22 12.13 -10.92 -42.96
C ASP A 22 12.22 -11.12 -41.45
N GLU A 23 13.41 -11.42 -40.91
CA GLU A 23 13.61 -11.51 -39.44
C GLU A 23 13.55 -10.17 -38.75
N LEU A 24 13.95 -9.07 -39.42
CA LEU A 24 13.79 -7.69 -38.93
C LEU A 24 12.36 -7.15 -39.04
N GLN A 25 11.56 -7.71 -39.97
CA GLN A 25 10.17 -7.33 -40.18
C GLN A 25 9.17 -8.17 -39.37
N GLN A 26 9.60 -9.25 -38.71
CA GLN A 26 8.72 -9.95 -37.78
C GLN A 26 8.37 -8.99 -36.66
N PRO A 27 7.06 -8.72 -36.42
CA PRO A 27 6.66 -7.89 -35.29
C PRO A 27 7.21 -8.55 -34.05
N LYS A 28 8.17 -7.88 -33.37
CA LYS A 28 8.67 -8.33 -32.06
C LYS A 28 7.45 -8.54 -31.19
N THR A 29 7.10 -9.80 -30.97
CA THR A 29 6.03 -10.14 -30.03
C THR A 29 6.38 -9.48 -28.71
N GLN A 30 5.73 -8.37 -28.42
CA GLN A 30 5.98 -7.60 -27.20
C GLN A 30 5.60 -8.51 -26.03
N ARG A 31 6.61 -9.05 -25.35
CA ARG A 31 6.39 -9.88 -24.16
C ARG A 31 5.57 -9.09 -23.14
N THR A 32 4.63 -9.76 -22.49
CA THR A 32 3.93 -9.17 -21.35
C THR A 32 4.91 -8.91 -20.22
N VAL A 33 5.00 -7.65 -19.80
CA VAL A 33 5.85 -7.22 -18.68
C VAL A 33 4.94 -6.73 -17.55
N VAL A 34 5.04 -7.35 -16.39
CA VAL A 34 4.34 -6.91 -15.17
C VAL A 34 5.05 -5.66 -14.64
N VAL A 35 4.26 -4.62 -14.35
CA VAL A 35 4.78 -3.38 -13.76
C VAL A 35 5.07 -3.62 -12.28
N GLN A 36 6.29 -3.26 -11.87
CA GLN A 36 6.78 -3.39 -10.49
C GLN A 36 6.86 -2.00 -9.82
N ASP A 37 6.96 -1.99 -8.48
CA ASP A 37 7.21 -0.81 -7.66
C ASP A 37 6.23 0.34 -7.90
N ILE A 38 4.93 0.03 -7.87
CA ILE A 38 3.89 1.04 -7.94
C ILE A 38 4.01 1.94 -6.71
N PHE A 39 4.11 1.34 -5.51
CA PHE A 39 4.49 2.00 -4.27
C PHE A 39 5.80 1.39 -3.71
N LYS A 40 6.38 1.97 -2.66
CA LYS A 40 7.60 1.45 -2.02
C LYS A 40 7.31 0.38 -0.97
N GLY A 41 6.20 0.48 -0.29
CA GLY A 41 5.81 -0.42 0.78
C GLY A 41 4.38 -0.94 0.62
N THR A 42 3.99 -1.84 1.51
CA THR A 42 2.64 -2.41 1.58
C THR A 42 1.59 -1.41 2.08
N ARG A 43 2.02 -0.23 2.54
CA ARG A 43 1.19 0.93 2.89
C ARG A 43 1.69 2.20 2.18
N VAL A 44 0.78 3.15 1.91
CA VAL A 44 1.13 4.51 1.44
C VAL A 44 1.67 5.31 2.63
N VAL A 45 0.85 5.63 3.60
CA VAL A 45 1.20 6.06 4.97
C VAL A 45 0.41 5.20 5.95
N ASN A 46 -0.91 5.35 6.01
CA ASN A 46 -1.84 4.48 6.74
C ASN A 46 -2.59 3.53 5.80
N LEU A 47 -3.01 4.01 4.61
CA LEU A 47 -3.71 3.21 3.59
C LEU A 47 -2.88 2.02 3.14
N GLN A 48 -3.56 0.88 2.96
CA GLN A 48 -2.97 -0.28 2.27
C GLN A 48 -2.68 0.09 0.83
N SER A 49 -1.48 -0.19 0.35
CA SER A 49 -1.12 -0.03 -1.06
C SER A 49 -1.40 -1.30 -1.88
N VAL A 50 -1.26 -1.21 -3.20
CA VAL A 50 -1.32 -2.39 -4.07
C VAL A 50 -0.13 -3.33 -3.90
N GLU A 51 0.91 -2.97 -3.17
CA GLU A 51 2.07 -3.84 -2.97
C GLU A 51 1.75 -5.00 -2.03
N MET A 52 2.34 -6.16 -2.33
CA MET A 52 2.17 -7.40 -1.59
C MET A 52 3.51 -7.85 -1.01
N VAL A 53 3.46 -8.47 0.15
CA VAL A 53 4.64 -9.19 0.66
C VAL A 53 4.95 -10.36 -0.26
N PRO A 54 6.19 -10.51 -0.76
CA PRO A 54 6.56 -11.60 -1.66
C PRO A 54 6.38 -12.99 -1.03
N TYR A 55 6.26 -14.00 -1.87
CA TYR A 55 6.17 -15.40 -1.44
C TYR A 55 7.33 -15.80 -0.52
N GLN A 56 7.04 -16.44 0.60
CA GLN A 56 8.00 -16.88 1.63
C GLN A 56 8.79 -15.74 2.29
N VAL A 57 8.31 -14.52 2.20
CA VAL A 57 8.86 -13.38 2.95
C VAL A 57 7.96 -13.10 4.14
N LEU A 58 8.56 -12.90 5.30
CA LEU A 58 7.93 -12.31 6.48
C LEU A 58 8.35 -10.85 6.54
N GLN A 59 7.39 -9.92 6.46
CA GLN A 59 7.63 -8.51 6.69
C GLN A 59 7.22 -8.15 8.11
N PHE A 60 8.11 -7.52 8.84
CA PHE A 60 7.82 -6.89 10.11
C PHE A 60 7.73 -5.38 9.89
N MET A 61 6.71 -4.74 10.45
CA MET A 61 6.54 -3.30 10.43
C MET A 61 6.31 -2.76 11.83
N ILE A 62 7.01 -1.69 12.15
CA ILE A 62 6.78 -0.87 13.34
C ILE A 62 6.24 0.46 12.83
N SER A 63 5.07 0.87 13.32
CA SER A 63 4.52 2.20 13.12
C SER A 63 4.48 2.92 14.47
N HIS A 64 4.88 4.18 14.48
CA HIS A 64 4.89 5.02 15.67
C HIS A 64 4.18 6.33 15.38
N ARG A 65 3.38 6.80 16.32
CA ARG A 65 2.69 8.06 16.27
C ARG A 65 2.87 8.82 17.57
N PHE A 66 3.37 10.04 17.46
CA PHE A 66 3.50 10.96 18.59
C PHE A 66 2.14 11.62 18.90
N GLY A 67 2.09 12.43 19.95
CA GLY A 67 0.94 13.26 20.26
C GLY A 67 0.76 14.43 19.29
N ALA A 68 -0.27 15.22 19.53
CA ALA A 68 -0.60 16.36 18.68
C ALA A 68 0.42 17.50 18.82
N ILE A 69 0.86 18.06 17.68
CA ILE A 69 1.87 19.12 17.62
C ILE A 69 1.36 20.42 18.26
N ASN A 70 0.05 20.71 18.15
CA ASN A 70 -0.59 21.92 18.68
C ASN A 70 -0.61 22.02 20.21
N LYS A 71 -0.26 20.93 20.94
CA LYS A 71 -0.10 20.96 22.40
C LYS A 71 1.11 21.79 22.85
N GLY A 72 1.96 22.22 21.92
CA GLY A 72 3.05 23.14 22.13
C GLY A 72 4.19 22.61 22.98
N PHE A 73 5.00 23.52 23.51
CA PHE A 73 6.23 23.18 24.23
C PHE A 73 6.02 22.38 25.50
N TYR A 74 4.86 22.48 26.15
CA TYR A 74 4.55 21.72 27.36
C TYR A 74 4.65 20.20 27.18
N THR A 75 4.26 19.69 26.00
CA THR A 75 4.37 18.26 25.65
C THR A 75 5.50 18.00 24.66
N LEU A 76 6.46 18.93 24.57
CA LEU A 76 7.50 18.93 23.54
C LEU A 76 6.91 18.71 22.14
N PHE A 77 5.86 19.47 21.79
CA PHE A 77 5.11 19.36 20.52
C PHE A 77 4.56 17.95 20.26
N GLY A 78 4.07 17.30 21.32
CA GLY A 78 3.49 15.96 21.28
C GLY A 78 4.51 14.80 21.42
N LEU A 79 5.83 15.06 21.49
CA LEU A 79 6.84 14.00 21.55
C LEU A 79 6.80 13.20 22.87
N ASP A 80 6.18 13.71 23.93
CA ASP A 80 6.01 13.01 25.21
C ASP A 80 4.95 11.89 25.14
N GLU A 81 4.10 11.88 24.10
CA GLU A 81 3.04 10.89 23.91
C GLU A 81 3.42 9.95 22.78
N ALA A 82 3.10 8.67 22.90
CA ALA A 82 3.43 7.68 21.89
C ALA A 82 2.35 6.60 21.74
N GLU A 83 1.92 6.37 20.50
CA GLU A 83 1.19 5.18 20.09
C GLU A 83 2.08 4.34 19.20
N ILE A 84 2.06 3.02 19.40
CA ILE A 84 2.91 2.08 18.67
C ILE A 84 2.03 0.98 18.08
N ARG A 85 2.28 0.64 16.80
CA ARG A 85 1.69 -0.50 16.14
C ARG A 85 2.78 -1.44 15.63
N PHE A 86 2.63 -2.72 15.93
CA PHE A 86 3.42 -3.81 15.38
C PHE A 86 2.57 -4.62 14.41
N ASP A 87 3.14 -4.98 13.28
CA ASP A 87 2.46 -5.73 12.23
C ASP A 87 3.43 -6.74 11.61
N PHE A 88 2.93 -7.97 11.44
CA PHE A 88 3.62 -9.06 10.79
C PHE A 88 2.80 -9.50 9.59
N GLN A 89 3.41 -9.46 8.41
CA GLN A 89 2.78 -9.88 7.16
C GLN A 89 3.59 -11.01 6.53
N TYR A 90 2.92 -12.06 6.06
CA TYR A 90 3.57 -13.20 5.44
C TYR A 90 2.98 -13.50 4.06
N GLY A 91 3.84 -13.63 3.06
CA GLY A 91 3.46 -14.03 1.71
C GLY A 91 3.25 -15.54 1.61
N LEU A 92 1.98 -15.99 1.60
CA LEU A 92 1.63 -17.41 1.48
C LEU A 92 1.90 -17.95 0.08
N ASN A 93 1.67 -17.13 -0.94
CA ASN A 93 1.97 -17.39 -2.34
C ASN A 93 2.08 -16.06 -3.12
N HIS A 94 2.23 -16.12 -4.45
CA HIS A 94 2.36 -14.92 -5.29
C HIS A 94 1.09 -14.05 -5.36
N LYS A 95 -0.04 -14.52 -4.84
CA LYS A 95 -1.33 -13.84 -4.88
C LYS A 95 -1.92 -13.54 -3.50
N VAL A 96 -1.47 -14.21 -2.45
CA VAL A 96 -2.09 -14.13 -1.12
C VAL A 96 -1.04 -13.85 -0.07
N SER A 97 -1.26 -12.82 0.72
CA SER A 97 -0.54 -12.58 1.97
C SER A 97 -1.54 -12.44 3.13
N VAL A 98 -1.09 -12.81 4.31
CA VAL A 98 -1.84 -12.70 5.57
C VAL A 98 -1.04 -11.90 6.55
N GLY A 99 -1.69 -11.28 7.51
CA GLY A 99 -1.00 -10.54 8.55
C GLY A 99 -1.79 -10.50 9.85
N ILE A 100 -1.03 -10.23 10.90
CA ILE A 100 -1.53 -9.96 12.25
C ILE A 100 -0.83 -8.73 12.79
N GLY A 101 -1.52 -7.95 13.60
CA GLY A 101 -0.94 -6.76 14.20
C GLY A 101 -1.58 -6.41 15.53
N ARG A 102 -0.93 -5.48 16.22
CA ARG A 102 -1.43 -4.86 17.44
C ARG A 102 -1.07 -3.39 17.47
N ASP A 103 -2.08 -2.55 17.68
CA ASP A 103 -1.96 -1.12 17.90
C ASP A 103 -2.19 -0.82 19.38
N SER A 104 -1.38 0.06 19.98
CA SER A 104 -1.60 0.54 21.35
C SER A 104 -2.85 1.44 21.45
N TYR A 105 -3.18 2.15 20.36
CA TYR A 105 -4.41 2.91 20.25
C TYR A 105 -5.63 2.00 20.42
N GLN A 106 -6.43 2.26 21.46
CA GLN A 106 -7.55 1.41 21.89
C GLN A 106 -7.15 -0.07 22.10
N LYS A 107 -5.85 -0.38 22.30
CA LYS A 107 -5.32 -1.74 22.49
C LYS A 107 -5.88 -2.73 21.48
N THR A 108 -5.91 -2.33 20.21
CA THR A 108 -6.57 -3.07 19.11
C THR A 108 -5.66 -4.15 18.53
N TYR A 109 -6.16 -5.38 18.44
CA TYR A 109 -5.58 -6.46 17.66
C TYR A 109 -6.23 -6.52 16.30
N GLU A 110 -5.46 -6.91 15.29
CA GLU A 110 -5.93 -7.10 13.92
C GLU A 110 -5.46 -8.39 13.31
N SER A 111 -6.25 -8.93 12.40
CA SER A 111 -5.87 -9.99 11.49
C SER A 111 -6.42 -9.67 10.11
N PHE A 112 -5.64 -9.93 9.07
CA PHE A 112 -6.05 -9.55 7.72
C PHE A 112 -5.53 -10.51 6.66
N VAL A 113 -6.18 -10.47 5.51
CA VAL A 113 -5.77 -11.11 4.27
C VAL A 113 -5.74 -10.10 3.15
N LYS A 114 -4.71 -10.20 2.31
CA LYS A 114 -4.53 -9.43 1.08
C LYS A 114 -4.48 -10.38 -0.11
N VAL A 115 -5.27 -10.13 -1.16
CA VAL A 115 -5.37 -10.99 -2.33
C VAL A 115 -5.12 -10.18 -3.59
N ARG A 116 -4.09 -10.55 -4.35
CA ARG A 116 -3.79 -9.98 -5.66
C ARG A 116 -4.80 -10.49 -6.69
N LEU A 117 -5.66 -9.60 -7.19
CA LEU A 117 -6.63 -9.91 -8.22
C LEU A 117 -6.01 -9.81 -9.62
N LYS A 118 -5.27 -8.74 -9.87
CA LYS A 118 -4.63 -8.48 -11.18
C LYS A 118 -3.40 -7.61 -11.02
N ASN A 119 -2.39 -7.84 -11.87
CA ASN A 119 -1.22 -6.97 -11.97
C ASN A 119 -1.41 -5.95 -13.09
N GLN A 120 -0.89 -4.74 -12.90
CA GLN A 120 -0.67 -3.82 -14.01
C GLN A 120 0.38 -4.43 -14.96
N SER A 121 0.12 -4.40 -16.27
CA SER A 121 1.04 -4.98 -17.26
C SER A 121 1.09 -4.14 -18.53
N ARG A 122 2.24 -4.27 -19.24
CA ARG A 122 2.52 -3.67 -20.55
C ARG A 122 2.75 -4.79 -21.58
N GLY A 123 2.64 -4.47 -22.86
CA GLY A 123 2.84 -5.44 -23.96
C GLY A 123 1.56 -6.19 -24.33
N ASN A 124 1.67 -7.44 -24.81
CA ASN A 124 0.56 -8.20 -25.41
C ASN A 124 -0.66 -8.36 -24.50
N ASN A 125 -0.46 -8.59 -23.21
CA ASN A 125 -1.54 -8.69 -22.22
C ASN A 125 -1.61 -7.39 -21.40
N TYR A 126 -1.80 -6.27 -22.07
CA TYR A 126 -1.90 -4.97 -21.42
C TYR A 126 -3.09 -4.95 -20.45
N PHE A 127 -2.81 -4.54 -19.22
CA PHE A 127 -3.83 -4.22 -18.23
C PHE A 127 -3.41 -2.97 -17.44
N PRO A 128 -4.24 -1.92 -17.39
CA PRO A 128 -3.79 -0.60 -16.94
C PRO A 128 -3.62 -0.45 -15.44
N PHE A 129 -4.15 -1.36 -14.62
CA PHE A 129 -4.18 -1.22 -13.16
C PHE A 129 -3.61 -2.46 -12.45
N ALA A 130 -3.06 -2.28 -11.26
CA ALA A 130 -2.92 -3.34 -10.28
C ALA A 130 -4.17 -3.35 -9.39
N MET A 131 -4.70 -4.52 -9.06
CA MET A 131 -5.91 -4.67 -8.25
C MET A 131 -5.65 -5.66 -7.12
N VAL A 132 -5.97 -5.24 -5.90
CA VAL A 132 -5.81 -6.04 -4.69
C VAL A 132 -7.09 -5.93 -3.87
N TYR A 133 -7.53 -7.04 -3.29
CA TYR A 133 -8.57 -7.07 -2.28
C TYR A 133 -7.93 -7.24 -0.90
N TYR A 134 -8.37 -6.44 0.06
CA TYR A 134 -7.95 -6.51 1.46
C TYR A 134 -9.18 -6.70 2.33
N SER A 135 -9.09 -7.61 3.31
CA SER A 135 -10.12 -7.81 4.32
C SER A 135 -9.47 -8.01 5.68
N ALA A 136 -9.98 -7.31 6.67
CA ALA A 136 -9.46 -7.34 8.03
C ALA A 136 -10.56 -7.40 9.08
N VAL A 137 -10.23 -8.05 10.19
CA VAL A 137 -10.99 -8.03 11.44
C VAL A 137 -10.15 -7.37 12.53
N PHE A 138 -10.77 -6.48 13.30
CA PHE A 138 -10.17 -5.76 14.42
C PHE A 138 -10.90 -6.10 15.70
N THR A 139 -10.15 -6.29 16.77
CA THR A 139 -10.68 -6.55 18.11
C THR A 139 -10.16 -5.51 19.07
N ASN A 140 -11.03 -4.62 19.52
CA ASN A 140 -10.72 -3.65 20.56
C ASN A 140 -10.66 -4.36 21.92
N THR A 141 -9.51 -4.26 22.62
CA THR A 141 -9.32 -4.87 23.95
C THR A 141 -9.16 -3.84 25.06
N GLU A 142 -9.42 -2.57 24.77
CA GLU A 142 -9.38 -1.51 25.77
C GLU A 142 -10.37 -1.79 26.91
N GLU A 143 -9.98 -1.47 28.13
CA GLU A 143 -10.86 -1.53 29.29
C GLU A 143 -11.80 -0.33 29.29
N THR A 144 -12.86 -0.43 28.53
CA THR A 144 -13.94 0.54 28.56
C THR A 144 -15.04 0.07 29.52
N GLY A 145 -15.85 1.02 29.99
CA GLY A 145 -16.89 0.81 31.02
C GLY A 145 -17.80 -0.43 30.86
N PRO A 146 -18.78 -0.61 31.72
CA PRO A 146 -19.51 -1.89 31.87
C PRO A 146 -20.21 -2.38 30.60
N THR A 147 -20.63 -1.46 29.73
CA THR A 147 -21.40 -1.77 28.50
C THR A 147 -20.59 -2.49 27.41
N MET A 148 -19.29 -2.24 27.30
CA MET A 148 -18.44 -2.86 26.28
C MET A 148 -17.83 -4.18 26.78
N LYS A 149 -17.75 -4.38 28.10
CA LYS A 149 -17.24 -5.63 28.70
C LYS A 149 -18.19 -6.83 28.56
N SER A 150 -19.48 -6.58 28.31
CA SER A 150 -20.49 -7.63 28.41
C SER A 150 -20.49 -8.64 27.26
N HIS A 151 -20.06 -8.22 26.04
CA HIS A 151 -20.10 -9.10 24.87
C HIS A 151 -18.86 -8.92 23.98
N PHE A 152 -18.16 -10.02 23.71
CA PHE A 152 -17.02 -10.04 22.81
C PHE A 152 -17.34 -9.47 21.42
N ASN A 153 -18.54 -9.78 20.90
CA ASN A 153 -19.00 -9.32 19.60
C ASN A 153 -18.96 -7.79 19.45
N ASN A 154 -19.24 -7.05 20.53
CA ASN A 154 -19.22 -5.57 20.50
C ASN A 154 -17.82 -4.99 20.27
N ARG A 155 -16.78 -5.80 20.49
CA ARG A 155 -15.37 -5.39 20.31
C ARG A 155 -14.87 -5.55 18.89
N LEU A 156 -15.67 -6.23 18.04
CA LEU A 156 -15.29 -6.55 16.67
C LEU A 156 -15.65 -5.42 15.71
N SER A 157 -14.79 -5.22 14.76
CA SER A 157 -15.04 -4.43 13.55
C SER A 157 -14.37 -5.06 12.34
N PHE A 158 -14.90 -4.79 11.16
CA PHE A 158 -14.51 -5.40 9.90
C PHE A 158 -14.24 -4.33 8.87
N VAL A 159 -13.21 -4.53 8.08
CA VAL A 159 -12.86 -3.63 6.96
C VAL A 159 -12.67 -4.45 5.70
N ASN A 160 -13.24 -3.96 4.62
CA ASN A 160 -13.05 -4.52 3.28
C ASN A 160 -12.65 -3.40 2.32
N GLN A 161 -11.59 -3.61 1.55
CA GLN A 161 -11.04 -2.63 0.61
C GLN A 161 -10.77 -3.26 -0.75
N PHE A 162 -11.10 -2.52 -1.81
CA PHE A 162 -10.61 -2.79 -3.15
C PHE A 162 -9.55 -1.73 -3.48
N ILE A 163 -8.30 -2.16 -3.61
CA ILE A 163 -7.16 -1.28 -3.86
C ILE A 163 -6.88 -1.33 -5.37
N ILE A 164 -7.00 -0.19 -6.05
CA ILE A 164 -6.82 -0.07 -7.49
C ILE A 164 -5.71 0.96 -7.72
N GLY A 165 -4.52 0.48 -8.04
CA GLY A 165 -3.34 1.32 -8.20
C GLY A 165 -2.80 1.31 -9.62
N ARG A 166 -2.12 2.38 -10.00
CA ARG A 166 -1.49 2.54 -11.31
C ARG A 166 -0.19 3.33 -11.22
N LYS A 167 0.86 2.77 -11.81
CA LYS A 167 2.10 3.50 -12.10
C LYS A 167 1.93 4.19 -13.45
N LEU A 168 1.77 5.50 -13.44
CA LEU A 168 1.61 6.32 -14.64
C LEU A 168 2.94 6.59 -15.33
N SER A 169 3.97 6.88 -14.52
CA SER A 169 5.35 7.10 -14.98
C SER A 169 6.33 6.48 -13.98
N GLU A 170 7.62 6.56 -14.27
CA GLU A 170 8.66 6.11 -13.32
C GLU A 170 8.64 6.93 -12.02
N ASN A 171 8.15 8.16 -12.08
CA ASN A 171 8.15 9.07 -10.94
C ASN A 171 6.80 9.24 -10.26
N PHE A 172 5.69 8.79 -10.89
CA PHE A 172 4.36 9.02 -10.34
C PHE A 172 3.47 7.79 -10.39
N SER A 173 2.90 7.46 -9.23
CA SER A 173 1.88 6.43 -9.05
C SER A 173 0.72 6.98 -8.23
N PHE A 174 -0.45 6.41 -8.44
CA PHE A 174 -1.63 6.72 -7.63
C PHE A 174 -2.47 5.46 -7.39
N GLU A 175 -3.32 5.52 -6.37
CA GLU A 175 -4.33 4.50 -6.11
C GLU A 175 -5.63 5.08 -5.59
N ILE A 176 -6.70 4.33 -5.82
CA ILE A 176 -8.05 4.59 -5.29
C ILE A 176 -8.46 3.36 -4.51
N VAL A 177 -8.98 3.57 -3.30
CA VAL A 177 -9.29 2.53 -2.33
C VAL A 177 -10.73 2.67 -1.82
N PRO A 178 -11.75 2.21 -2.59
CA PRO A 178 -13.10 2.04 -2.07
C PRO A 178 -13.06 1.12 -0.84
N THR A 179 -13.65 1.61 0.25
CA THR A 179 -13.57 0.96 1.56
C THR A 179 -14.95 0.87 2.20
N PHE A 180 -15.23 -0.27 2.80
CA PHE A 180 -16.36 -0.50 3.68
C PHE A 180 -15.85 -0.88 5.08
N VAL A 181 -16.31 -0.17 6.09
CA VAL A 181 -16.01 -0.40 7.51
C VAL A 181 -17.30 -0.72 8.22
N HIS A 182 -17.36 -1.87 8.89
CA HIS A 182 -18.45 -2.24 9.81
C HIS A 182 -17.95 -2.28 11.24
N ARG A 183 -18.66 -1.61 12.16
CA ARG A 183 -18.40 -1.61 13.61
C ARG A 183 -19.57 -2.23 14.35
N ASN A 184 -19.34 -3.33 15.07
CA ASN A 184 -20.40 -3.96 15.86
C ASN A 184 -20.88 -3.05 17.00
N PHE A 185 -20.04 -2.11 17.42
CA PHE A 185 -20.37 -1.14 18.46
C PHE A 185 -19.90 0.26 18.08
N VAL A 186 -20.74 1.25 18.31
CA VAL A 186 -20.45 2.68 18.20
C VAL A 186 -20.77 3.37 19.52
N ILE A 187 -19.90 4.31 19.93
CA ILE A 187 -20.03 4.98 21.24
C ILE A 187 -21.14 6.03 21.19
N HIS A 188 -21.26 6.72 20.05
CA HIS A 188 -22.19 7.81 19.90
C HIS A 188 -23.45 7.37 19.16
N PRO A 189 -24.66 7.63 19.67
CA PRO A 189 -25.91 7.20 19.01
C PRO A 189 -26.13 7.73 17.59
N LYS A 190 -25.43 8.83 17.24
CA LYS A 190 -25.46 9.41 15.88
C LYS A 190 -24.42 8.78 14.93
N ASP A 191 -23.52 7.94 15.42
CA ASP A 191 -22.53 7.28 14.57
C ASP A 191 -23.16 6.07 13.89
N ASN A 192 -22.86 5.90 12.63
CA ASN A 192 -23.29 4.73 11.87
C ASN A 192 -22.38 3.54 12.18
N HIS A 193 -22.96 2.35 12.27
CA HIS A 193 -22.21 1.08 12.31
C HIS A 193 -21.42 0.87 11.03
N ASP A 194 -22.00 1.26 9.91
CA ASP A 194 -21.45 1.12 8.57
C ASP A 194 -20.89 2.45 8.05
N THR A 195 -19.66 2.43 7.59
CA THR A 195 -19.00 3.59 6.98
C THR A 195 -18.47 3.21 5.60
N PHE A 196 -18.92 3.92 4.58
CA PHE A 196 -18.33 3.87 3.25
C PHE A 196 -17.32 5.02 3.12
N ALA A 197 -16.15 4.71 2.58
CA ALA A 197 -15.11 5.69 2.37
C ALA A 197 -14.37 5.43 1.05
N ILE A 198 -13.73 6.46 0.53
CA ILE A 198 -12.80 6.34 -0.60
C ILE A 198 -11.47 6.90 -0.16
N GLY A 199 -10.46 6.04 -0.15
CA GLY A 199 -9.07 6.41 0.02
C GLY A 199 -8.45 6.80 -1.32
N LEU A 200 -7.64 7.85 -1.33
CA LEU A 200 -6.81 8.28 -2.44
C LEU A 200 -5.37 8.25 -1.97
N GLY A 201 -4.51 7.52 -2.66
CA GLY A 201 -3.09 7.44 -2.36
C GLY A 201 -2.26 7.90 -3.55
N SER A 202 -1.16 8.61 -3.31
CA SER A 202 -0.20 8.98 -4.35
C SER A 202 1.24 8.81 -3.89
N LYS A 203 2.12 8.57 -4.86
CA LYS A 203 3.56 8.49 -4.69
C LYS A 203 4.24 9.31 -5.77
N ILE A 204 5.14 10.22 -5.35
CA ILE A 204 6.00 11.02 -6.23
C ILE A 204 7.45 10.68 -5.89
N ARG A 205 8.18 10.08 -6.84
CA ARG A 205 9.60 9.81 -6.69
C ARG A 205 10.40 11.09 -6.87
N LEU A 206 11.08 11.54 -5.82
CA LEU A 206 11.91 12.73 -5.84
C LEU A 206 13.32 12.41 -6.34
N ASN A 207 13.88 11.28 -5.91
CA ASN A 207 15.16 10.75 -6.38
C ASN A 207 15.18 9.22 -6.21
N GLN A 208 16.35 8.58 -6.38
CA GLN A 208 16.46 7.12 -6.27
C GLN A 208 16.19 6.56 -4.86
N TRP A 209 16.33 7.38 -3.81
CA TRP A 209 16.21 6.97 -2.41
C TRP A 209 14.95 7.51 -1.74
N VAL A 210 14.42 8.64 -2.19
CA VAL A 210 13.36 9.38 -1.51
C VAL A 210 12.12 9.49 -2.38
N THR A 211 10.97 9.17 -1.79
CA THR A 211 9.65 9.39 -2.39
C THR A 211 8.77 10.20 -1.46
N LEU A 212 7.95 11.08 -2.01
CA LEU A 212 6.87 11.77 -1.32
C LEU A 212 5.58 10.96 -1.51
N ASN A 213 4.91 10.65 -0.41
CA ASN A 213 3.61 10.01 -0.40
C ASN A 213 2.56 10.97 0.15
N SER A 214 1.36 10.92 -0.42
CA SER A 214 0.20 11.57 0.17
C SER A 214 -1.00 10.63 0.13
N GLU A 215 -1.87 10.73 1.14
CA GLU A 215 -3.11 9.99 1.19
C GLU A 215 -4.23 10.86 1.76
N TYR A 216 -5.44 10.64 1.27
CA TYR A 216 -6.65 11.27 1.77
C TYR A 216 -7.79 10.24 1.80
N CYS A 217 -8.44 10.09 2.94
CA CYS A 217 -9.60 9.21 3.10
C CYS A 217 -10.81 10.06 3.42
N PHE A 218 -11.78 10.08 2.52
CA PHE A 218 -13.04 10.76 2.77
C PHE A 218 -14.18 9.76 2.92
N ARG A 219 -15.04 10.02 3.89
CA ARG A 219 -16.23 9.23 4.17
C ARG A 219 -17.36 9.69 3.25
N VAL A 220 -18.14 8.73 2.76
CA VAL A 220 -19.25 8.97 1.84
C VAL A 220 -20.58 8.86 2.61
N GLY A 221 -21.44 9.86 2.51
CA GLY A 221 -22.73 9.91 3.18
C GLY A 221 -22.73 10.77 4.45
N GLU A 222 -23.78 10.64 5.26
CA GLU A 222 -23.90 11.34 6.52
C GLU A 222 -23.10 10.63 7.62
N TYR A 223 -22.36 11.39 8.40
CA TYR A 223 -21.56 10.91 9.52
C TYR A 223 -21.46 11.96 10.61
N SER A 224 -21.09 11.53 11.82
CA SER A 224 -20.94 12.40 12.98
C SER A 224 -19.89 13.49 12.72
N GLU A 225 -20.18 14.72 13.11
CA GLU A 225 -19.27 15.87 13.09
C GLU A 225 -18.06 15.73 14.05
N LEU A 226 -18.09 14.70 14.92
CA LEU A 226 -17.00 14.41 15.87
C LEU A 226 -15.72 13.92 15.18
N PHE A 227 -15.81 13.47 13.93
CA PHE A 227 -14.69 12.88 13.22
C PHE A 227 -14.44 13.59 11.89
N ASN A 228 -13.18 13.79 11.58
CA ASN A 228 -12.68 14.40 10.35
C ASN A 228 -12.28 13.36 9.31
N ASN A 229 -12.10 13.78 8.07
CA ASN A 229 -11.45 12.96 7.06
C ASN A 229 -9.94 12.90 7.34
N SER A 230 -9.36 11.72 7.14
CA SER A 230 -7.92 11.53 7.35
C SER A 230 -7.13 12.05 6.16
N PHE A 231 -6.09 12.85 6.43
CA PHE A 231 -5.10 13.29 5.46
C PHE A 231 -3.71 13.09 6.02
N SER A 232 -2.81 12.53 5.19
CA SER A 232 -1.42 12.28 5.58
C SER A 232 -0.45 12.64 4.46
N LEU A 233 0.72 13.13 4.87
CA LEU A 233 1.87 13.39 4.01
C LEU A 233 3.09 12.69 4.59
N GLY A 234 3.87 11.98 3.77
CA GLY A 234 5.03 11.25 4.23
C GLY A 234 6.16 11.19 3.21
N PHE A 235 7.36 10.96 3.70
CA PHE A 235 8.56 10.72 2.88
C PHE A 235 9.07 9.32 3.18
N ASP A 236 9.16 8.47 2.14
CA ASP A 236 9.86 7.21 2.23
C ASP A 236 11.33 7.40 1.92
N ILE A 237 12.17 6.80 2.74
CA ILE A 237 13.63 6.74 2.58
C ILE A 237 14.01 5.26 2.51
N GLU A 238 14.50 4.82 1.34
CA GLU A 238 14.92 3.45 1.12
C GLU A 238 16.42 3.30 1.42
N THR A 239 16.74 2.40 2.36
CA THR A 239 18.12 2.10 2.76
C THR A 239 18.33 0.59 2.79
N GLY A 240 18.94 0.02 1.75
CA GLY A 240 19.52 -1.33 1.75
C GLY A 240 18.66 -2.46 2.34
N GLY A 241 17.36 -2.51 2.06
CA GLY A 241 16.43 -3.54 2.54
C GLY A 241 15.50 -3.09 3.67
N HIS A 242 15.53 -1.82 4.04
CA HIS A 242 14.56 -1.20 4.93
C HIS A 242 13.87 -0.05 4.19
N VAL A 243 12.59 0.16 4.47
CA VAL A 243 11.88 1.38 4.11
C VAL A 243 11.56 2.10 5.41
N PHE A 244 12.15 3.27 5.58
CA PHE A 244 11.86 4.19 6.66
C PHE A 244 10.98 5.31 6.12
N GLN A 245 9.86 5.58 6.78
CA GLN A 245 8.93 6.64 6.40
C GLN A 245 8.73 7.58 7.57
N ILE A 246 8.90 8.88 7.34
CA ILE A 246 8.49 9.95 8.26
C ILE A 246 7.25 10.61 7.68
N HIS A 247 6.24 10.89 8.53
CA HIS A 247 4.98 11.44 8.05
C HIS A 247 4.29 12.33 9.07
N LEU A 248 3.40 13.17 8.55
CA LEU A 248 2.43 13.97 9.29
C LEU A 248 1.02 13.51 8.92
N THR A 249 0.13 13.44 9.89
CA THR A 249 -1.26 13.03 9.69
C THR A 249 -2.14 13.64 10.77
N ASN A 250 -3.45 13.76 10.51
CA ASN A 250 -4.43 14.13 11.53
C ASN A 250 -5.09 12.91 12.21
N SER A 251 -4.65 11.68 11.89
CA SER A 251 -5.14 10.47 12.55
C SER A 251 -4.15 9.93 13.56
N GLN A 252 -4.57 9.69 14.79
CA GLN A 252 -3.77 9.08 15.84
C GLN A 252 -3.69 7.56 15.68
N GLY A 253 -4.81 6.89 15.37
CA GLY A 253 -4.83 5.45 15.13
C GLY A 253 -4.21 5.08 13.79
N MET A 254 -3.49 3.95 13.74
CA MET A 254 -2.68 3.51 12.60
C MET A 254 -3.27 2.31 11.87
N PHE A 255 -4.51 1.92 12.16
CA PHE A 255 -5.23 0.82 11.51
C PHE A 255 -6.53 1.33 10.86
N GLU A 256 -7.03 0.61 9.88
CA GLU A 256 -8.03 1.08 8.90
C GLU A 256 -9.31 1.59 9.54
N ARG A 257 -9.85 0.88 10.52
CA ARG A 257 -11.05 1.34 11.24
C ARG A 257 -10.83 2.72 11.86
N ALA A 258 -9.70 2.92 12.54
CA ALA A 258 -9.42 4.15 13.27
C ALA A 258 -9.22 5.35 12.36
N PHE A 259 -8.30 5.25 11.37
CA PHE A 259 -8.01 6.41 10.52
C PHE A 259 -9.09 6.71 9.48
N ILE A 260 -9.97 5.76 9.14
CA ILE A 260 -11.06 5.97 8.20
C ILE A 260 -12.30 6.52 8.89
N SER A 261 -12.71 5.93 10.02
CA SER A 261 -13.99 6.23 10.65
C SER A 261 -13.92 7.01 11.95
N GLU A 262 -12.73 7.16 12.57
CA GLU A 262 -12.60 7.73 13.92
C GLU A 262 -11.48 8.80 14.03
N THR A 263 -11.05 9.39 12.92
CA THR A 263 -10.05 10.47 12.92
C THR A 263 -10.61 11.71 13.61
N ARG A 264 -9.96 12.16 14.68
CA ARG A 264 -10.37 13.33 15.45
C ARG A 264 -9.60 14.59 15.13
N GLY A 265 -8.33 14.45 14.75
CA GLY A 265 -7.49 15.60 14.46
C GLY A 265 -7.98 16.42 13.26
N ASP A 266 -7.68 17.71 13.28
CA ASP A 266 -8.00 18.65 12.21
C ASP A 266 -6.75 19.43 11.80
N TRP A 267 -6.46 19.40 10.50
CA TRP A 267 -5.33 20.14 9.93
C TRP A 267 -5.46 21.66 10.09
N ASN A 268 -6.70 22.18 10.10
CA ASN A 268 -6.97 23.62 10.24
C ASN A 268 -6.64 24.14 11.63
N THR A 269 -6.75 23.30 12.65
CA THR A 269 -6.44 23.66 14.05
C THR A 269 -5.02 23.26 14.46
N GLY A 270 -4.27 22.62 13.54
CA GLY A 270 -2.94 22.10 13.84
C GLY A 270 -2.94 20.84 14.71
N ASP A 271 -4.07 20.15 14.83
CA ASP A 271 -4.18 18.89 15.53
C ASP A 271 -3.65 17.76 14.63
N ILE A 272 -2.34 17.80 14.45
CA ILE A 272 -1.55 16.97 13.54
C ILE A 272 -0.54 16.16 14.36
N TYR A 273 -0.33 14.94 13.96
CA TYR A 273 0.57 13.99 14.60
C TYR A 273 1.78 13.71 13.72
N LEU A 274 2.98 13.84 14.27
CA LEU A 274 4.21 13.31 13.66
C LEU A 274 4.24 11.80 13.88
N GLY A 275 4.72 11.07 12.90
CA GLY A 275 4.91 9.63 13.01
C GLY A 275 5.99 9.10 12.10
N PHE A 276 6.32 7.83 12.29
CA PHE A 276 7.19 7.10 11.37
C PHE A 276 6.74 5.64 11.22
N ASN A 277 7.04 5.07 10.07
CA ASN A 277 6.91 3.64 9.80
C ASN A 277 8.31 3.08 9.46
N LEU A 278 8.62 1.92 10.00
CA LEU A 278 9.83 1.16 9.66
C LEU A 278 9.43 -0.24 9.26
N SER A 279 9.71 -0.63 8.02
CA SER A 279 9.44 -1.98 7.53
C SER A 279 10.73 -2.72 7.19
N ARG A 280 10.74 -4.01 7.54
CA ARG A 280 11.85 -4.92 7.25
C ARG A 280 11.34 -6.28 6.75
N PRO A 281 11.68 -6.69 5.53
CA PRO A 281 11.41 -8.03 5.03
C PRO A 281 12.49 -9.02 5.48
N PHE A 282 12.06 -10.25 5.80
CA PHE A 282 12.91 -11.39 6.15
C PHE A 282 12.59 -12.55 5.22
N GLN A 283 13.57 -13.02 4.45
CA GLN A 283 13.42 -14.20 3.62
C GLN A 283 13.41 -15.46 4.50
N MET A 284 12.28 -16.18 4.57
CA MET A 284 12.09 -17.34 5.46
C MET A 284 12.67 -18.63 4.89
N LYS A 285 12.74 -18.77 3.56
CA LYS A 285 13.41 -19.90 2.89
C LYS A 285 14.38 -19.34 1.86
N LYS A 286 15.60 -19.87 1.83
CA LYS A 286 16.52 -19.60 0.74
C LYS A 286 15.89 -20.16 -0.56
N SER A 287 15.75 -19.33 -1.59
CA SER A 287 15.44 -19.84 -2.92
C SER A 287 16.53 -20.85 -3.28
N PRO A 288 16.19 -22.06 -3.79
CA PRO A 288 17.24 -22.91 -4.35
C PRO A 288 17.93 -22.08 -5.44
N ILE A 289 19.24 -21.93 -5.28
CA ILE A 289 20.09 -21.29 -6.30
C ILE A 289 20.05 -22.25 -7.50
N ASN A 290 19.33 -21.85 -8.56
CA ASN A 290 19.44 -22.49 -9.87
C ASN A 290 20.64 -21.94 -10.61
#